data_b7327a6ddc938ae9280ce27ea23039bb
#
_entry.id   b7327a6ddc938ae9280ce27ea23039bb
#
_cell.length_a   1.000
_cell.length_b   1.000
_cell.length_c   1.000
_cell.angle_alpha   90.00
_cell.angle_beta   90.00
_cell.angle_gamma   90.00
#
_symmetry.space_group_name_H-M   'P 1'
#
loop_
_entity.id
_entity.type
_entity.pdbx_description
1 polymer ?
#
loop_
_entity_poly.entity_id
_entity_poly.type
_entity_poly.pdbx_seq_one_letter_code
_entity_poly.pdbx_strand_id
1 'polypeptide(L)'
;MGLFFSDPLHEDFAATLALGQISHGGAEPGEIIATCGLITDGDDSSWYENWSATADSVAATAEASAAAGWDVSARKAFFRAAVYYGLAFHPLFGSPVDPRLTEAFGKQRSAFERGVALLDRPPEPLSVPLDGATIPGWFFSAGDGVRPVLVATNGYDSGMPEQSLACVLPALERGYHAVVFDGPGQGRMLVEQQVPMRADWENVVGPVLDQVLARPDVDPARVTLMGWSLGGYLALRAASAEHRLAACIADPALYGIPEGFQARLRAAGVGDDVIAKYPDLPADVLSFLDQVIDGDRSMRWTMKQRGFWVHGVSDVAGYLRATADFTLAGRLAQVSCPTLVLAAESDPLSGSAPQAAGELTGAPSTLVTFTAREGAGDHCEWRNRSRFDQVAFDWLGGILGVPSR
;
A
#
# COMPACT_ATOMS: atom_id res chain seq x y z
N MET A 1 16.44 18.60 -9.03
CA MET A 1 15.24 19.44 -9.26
C MET A 1 14.13 18.47 -9.54
N GLY A 2 13.07 18.49 -8.73
CA GLY A 2 11.91 17.62 -8.91
C GLY A 2 11.14 17.94 -10.20
N LEU A 3 10.16 17.10 -10.53
CA LEU A 3 9.24 17.33 -11.67
C LEU A 3 8.27 18.47 -11.38
N PHE A 4 7.81 18.58 -10.12
CA PHE A 4 6.76 19.50 -9.70
C PHE A 4 7.22 20.43 -8.57
N PHE A 5 7.95 19.92 -7.57
CA PHE A 5 8.26 20.63 -6.33
C PHE A 5 9.75 20.56 -5.97
N SER A 6 10.20 21.54 -5.18
CA SER A 6 11.51 21.50 -4.51
C SER A 6 11.42 20.81 -3.14
N ASP A 7 10.26 20.86 -2.51
CA ASP A 7 9.96 20.13 -1.28
C ASP A 7 9.95 18.62 -1.56
N PRO A 8 10.79 17.83 -0.89
CA PRO A 8 10.95 16.42 -1.20
C PRO A 8 9.70 15.59 -0.89
N LEU A 9 8.87 16.00 0.07
CA LEU A 9 7.65 15.29 0.44
C LEU A 9 6.55 15.53 -0.59
N HIS A 10 6.32 16.79 -0.98
CA HIS A 10 5.37 17.12 -2.04
C HIS A 10 5.78 16.53 -3.39
N GLU A 11 7.08 16.57 -3.71
CA GLU A 11 7.60 15.94 -4.93
C GLU A 11 7.34 14.44 -4.95
N ASP A 12 7.60 13.74 -3.85
CA ASP A 12 7.36 12.31 -3.75
C ASP A 12 5.87 11.99 -3.95
N PHE A 13 4.96 12.70 -3.28
CA PHE A 13 3.52 12.48 -3.43
C PHE A 13 3.02 12.77 -4.86
N ALA A 14 3.48 13.84 -5.50
CA ALA A 14 3.08 14.18 -6.86
C ALA A 14 3.69 13.25 -7.90
N ALA A 15 5.01 13.03 -7.82
CA ALA A 15 5.77 12.29 -8.83
C ALA A 15 5.66 10.76 -8.70
N THR A 16 5.18 10.25 -7.57
CA THR A 16 4.95 8.81 -7.36
C THR A 16 3.46 8.51 -7.25
N LEU A 17 2.79 8.93 -6.17
CA LEU A 17 1.41 8.53 -5.92
C LEU A 17 0.44 9.06 -6.98
N ALA A 18 0.52 10.35 -7.38
CA ALA A 18 -0.39 10.89 -8.39
C ALA A 18 -0.12 10.32 -9.78
N LEU A 19 1.15 10.32 -10.26
CA LEU A 19 1.49 9.77 -11.57
C LEU A 19 1.24 8.26 -11.64
N GLY A 20 1.47 7.52 -10.58
CA GLY A 20 1.29 6.07 -10.52
C GLY A 20 -0.15 5.61 -10.78
N GLN A 21 -1.12 6.44 -10.50
CA GLN A 21 -2.53 6.11 -10.73
C GLN A 21 -3.00 6.32 -12.18
N ILE A 22 -2.18 6.94 -13.04
CA ILE A 22 -2.55 7.23 -14.44
C ILE A 22 -2.80 5.92 -15.21
N SER A 23 -1.94 4.92 -15.07
CA SER A 23 -2.00 3.66 -15.83
C SER A 23 -3.34 2.93 -15.68
N HIS A 24 -4.00 3.10 -14.53
CA HIS A 24 -5.24 2.41 -14.20
C HIS A 24 -6.47 3.34 -14.12
N GLY A 25 -6.34 4.57 -14.66
CA GLY A 25 -7.45 5.53 -14.76
C GLY A 25 -7.82 6.23 -13.46
N GLY A 26 -6.95 6.19 -12.44
CA GLY A 26 -7.11 6.92 -11.18
C GLY A 26 -6.63 8.37 -11.23
N ALA A 27 -5.95 8.79 -12.28
CA ALA A 27 -5.50 10.17 -12.46
C ALA A 27 -5.33 10.53 -13.94
N GLU A 28 -5.26 11.84 -14.24
CA GLU A 28 -4.99 12.39 -15.55
C GLU A 28 -3.81 13.37 -15.50
N PRO A 29 -2.83 13.29 -16.43
CA PRO A 29 -1.66 14.18 -16.42
C PRO A 29 -2.01 15.67 -16.39
N GLY A 30 -3.03 16.08 -17.15
CA GLY A 30 -3.47 17.47 -17.20
C GLY A 30 -4.02 17.98 -15.87
N GLU A 31 -4.78 17.15 -15.15
CA GLU A 31 -5.32 17.46 -13.83
C GLU A 31 -4.19 17.57 -12.79
N ILE A 32 -3.21 16.65 -12.84
CA ILE A 32 -2.03 16.68 -11.96
C ILE A 32 -1.22 17.96 -12.17
N ILE A 33 -0.86 18.27 -13.44
CA ILE A 33 -0.05 19.45 -13.77
C ILE A 33 -0.76 20.74 -13.35
N ALA A 34 -2.04 20.84 -13.63
CA ALA A 34 -2.83 22.03 -13.28
C ALA A 34 -2.91 22.22 -11.76
N THR A 35 -3.15 21.15 -11.00
CA THR A 35 -3.26 21.19 -9.54
C THR A 35 -1.90 21.51 -8.90
N CYS A 36 -0.84 20.82 -9.30
CA CYS A 36 0.52 21.07 -8.77
C CYS A 36 0.98 22.50 -9.05
N GLY A 37 0.57 23.10 -10.19
CA GLY A 37 0.90 24.47 -10.54
C GLY A 37 0.25 25.55 -9.64
N LEU A 38 -0.75 25.18 -8.84
CA LEU A 38 -1.44 26.08 -7.89
C LEU A 38 -0.93 25.94 -6.45
N ILE A 39 -0.21 24.85 -6.15
CA ILE A 39 0.27 24.54 -4.81
C ILE A 39 1.50 25.38 -4.47
N THR A 40 1.49 26.02 -3.29
CA THR A 40 2.69 26.63 -2.71
C THR A 40 3.63 25.54 -2.22
N ASP A 41 4.84 25.50 -2.77
CA ASP A 41 5.86 24.48 -2.48
C ASP A 41 6.15 24.38 -0.97
N GLY A 42 5.98 23.20 -0.39
CA GLY A 42 6.18 22.92 1.03
C GLY A 42 5.06 23.36 1.98
N ASP A 43 3.93 23.90 1.47
CA ASP A 43 2.77 24.28 2.27
C ASP A 43 1.67 23.20 2.20
N ASP A 44 1.53 22.40 3.26
CA ASP A 44 0.54 21.32 3.38
C ASP A 44 -0.91 21.82 3.35
N SER A 45 -1.17 23.06 3.76
CA SER A 45 -2.51 23.65 3.66
C SER A 45 -2.85 23.98 2.23
N SER A 46 -1.93 24.60 1.48
CA SER A 46 -2.07 24.83 0.05
C SER A 46 -2.20 23.52 -0.73
N TRP A 47 -1.47 22.47 -0.35
CA TRP A 47 -1.62 21.12 -0.91
C TRP A 47 -3.04 20.59 -0.73
N TYR A 48 -3.52 20.58 0.52
CA TYR A 48 -4.88 20.09 0.84
C TYR A 48 -5.96 20.85 0.09
N GLU A 49 -5.90 22.18 0.09
CA GLU A 49 -6.91 23.04 -0.55
C GLU A 49 -7.01 22.80 -2.06
N ASN A 50 -5.86 22.74 -2.75
CA ASN A 50 -5.84 22.60 -4.20
C ASN A 50 -6.22 21.18 -4.66
N TRP A 51 -5.72 20.13 -4.00
CA TRP A 51 -6.15 18.77 -4.31
C TRP A 51 -7.62 18.52 -3.98
N SER A 52 -8.12 19.06 -2.85
CA SER A 52 -9.55 18.98 -2.51
C SER A 52 -10.42 19.69 -3.55
N ALA A 53 -10.03 20.88 -4.01
CA ALA A 53 -10.76 21.62 -5.03
C ALA A 53 -10.81 20.87 -6.38
N THR A 54 -9.68 20.27 -6.78
CA THR A 54 -9.62 19.41 -7.98
C THR A 54 -10.53 18.20 -7.82
N ALA A 55 -10.46 17.51 -6.68
CA ALA A 55 -11.30 16.35 -6.39
C ALA A 55 -12.79 16.70 -6.39
N ASP A 56 -13.19 17.81 -5.75
CA ASP A 56 -14.59 18.30 -5.73
C ASP A 56 -15.09 18.61 -7.14
N SER A 57 -14.27 19.24 -8.00
CA SER A 57 -14.62 19.53 -9.39
C SER A 57 -14.82 18.27 -10.23
N VAL A 58 -13.92 17.28 -10.07
CA VAL A 58 -14.01 16.00 -10.78
C VAL A 58 -15.20 15.18 -10.26
N ALA A 59 -15.46 15.20 -8.95
CA ALA A 59 -16.64 14.56 -8.35
C ALA A 59 -17.95 15.17 -8.88
N ALA A 60 -18.02 16.50 -8.98
CA ALA A 60 -19.19 17.16 -9.58
C ALA A 60 -19.43 16.74 -11.04
N THR A 61 -18.36 16.58 -11.81
CA THR A 61 -18.43 16.05 -13.19
C THR A 61 -18.93 14.59 -13.19
N ALA A 62 -18.47 13.77 -12.25
CA ALA A 62 -18.95 12.40 -12.11
C ALA A 62 -20.44 12.33 -11.77
N GLU A 63 -20.91 13.20 -10.85
CA GLU A 63 -22.32 13.31 -10.49
C GLU A 63 -23.20 13.69 -11.68
N ALA A 64 -22.79 14.70 -12.44
CA ALA A 64 -23.51 15.15 -13.64
C ALA A 64 -23.59 14.03 -14.70
N SER A 65 -22.50 13.29 -14.90
CA SER A 65 -22.45 12.15 -15.82
C SER A 65 -23.38 11.02 -15.37
N ALA A 66 -23.36 10.68 -14.07
CA ALA A 66 -24.23 9.65 -13.51
C ALA A 66 -25.72 10.03 -13.62
N ALA A 67 -26.07 11.28 -13.33
CA ALA A 67 -27.43 11.78 -13.46
C ALA A 67 -27.94 11.75 -14.91
N ALA A 68 -27.03 11.85 -15.88
CA ALA A 68 -27.35 11.74 -17.31
C ALA A 68 -27.31 10.29 -17.85
N GLY A 69 -26.99 9.29 -17.01
CA GLY A 69 -26.89 7.87 -17.40
C GLY A 69 -25.59 7.53 -18.16
N TRP A 70 -24.54 8.36 -18.03
CA TRP A 70 -23.25 8.12 -18.66
C TRP A 70 -22.31 7.35 -17.70
N ASP A 71 -22.64 6.09 -17.42
CA ASP A 71 -22.00 5.27 -16.38
C ASP A 71 -20.48 5.15 -16.53
N VAL A 72 -19.98 4.96 -17.76
CA VAL A 72 -18.52 4.86 -18.00
C VAL A 72 -17.80 6.16 -17.67
N SER A 73 -18.37 7.31 -18.07
CA SER A 73 -17.80 8.63 -17.78
C SER A 73 -17.86 8.94 -16.28
N ALA A 74 -18.99 8.63 -15.65
CA ALA A 74 -19.19 8.79 -14.21
C ALA A 74 -18.17 7.94 -13.41
N ARG A 75 -18.07 6.64 -13.72
CA ARG A 75 -17.13 5.72 -13.07
C ARG A 75 -15.69 6.21 -13.13
N LYS A 76 -15.21 6.59 -14.32
CA LYS A 76 -13.83 7.07 -14.49
C LYS A 76 -13.58 8.37 -13.72
N ALA A 77 -14.55 9.26 -13.65
CA ALA A 77 -14.42 10.51 -12.89
C ALA A 77 -14.48 10.25 -11.39
N PHE A 78 -15.34 9.33 -10.90
CA PHE A 78 -15.37 8.94 -9.49
C PHE A 78 -14.04 8.32 -9.04
N PHE A 79 -13.41 7.48 -9.84
CA PHE A 79 -12.10 6.91 -9.49
C PHE A 79 -11.03 7.99 -9.37
N ARG A 80 -10.97 8.97 -10.30
CA ARG A 80 -10.04 10.09 -10.18
C ARG A 80 -10.33 10.95 -8.94
N ALA A 81 -11.60 11.28 -8.71
CA ALA A 81 -11.98 12.04 -7.52
C ALA A 81 -11.54 11.32 -6.22
N ALA A 82 -11.72 10.00 -6.14
CA ALA A 82 -11.28 9.21 -4.99
C ALA A 82 -9.75 9.31 -4.79
N VAL A 83 -8.96 9.18 -5.85
CA VAL A 83 -7.50 9.32 -5.77
C VAL A 83 -7.12 10.75 -5.34
N TYR A 84 -7.74 11.77 -5.90
CA TYR A 84 -7.40 13.17 -5.58
C TYR A 84 -7.79 13.57 -4.15
N TYR A 85 -8.88 13.04 -3.60
CA TYR A 85 -9.16 13.17 -2.17
C TYR A 85 -8.11 12.47 -1.31
N GLY A 86 -7.63 11.29 -1.72
CA GLY A 86 -6.51 10.59 -1.06
C GLY A 86 -5.23 11.42 -1.04
N LEU A 87 -4.87 12.02 -2.18
CA LEU A 87 -3.74 12.93 -2.27
C LEU A 87 -3.92 14.15 -1.38
N ALA A 88 -5.12 14.73 -1.32
CA ALA A 88 -5.39 15.93 -0.53
C ALA A 88 -5.03 15.73 0.95
N PHE A 89 -5.45 14.64 1.57
CA PHE A 89 -5.20 14.43 3.00
C PHE A 89 -3.85 13.79 3.33
N HIS A 90 -3.08 13.33 2.35
CA HIS A 90 -1.86 12.56 2.59
C HIS A 90 -0.83 13.28 3.49
N PRO A 91 -0.52 14.58 3.30
CA PRO A 91 0.37 15.31 4.20
C PRO A 91 -0.18 15.49 5.61
N LEU A 92 -1.49 15.33 5.82
CA LEU A 92 -2.17 15.58 7.09
C LEU A 92 -2.18 14.38 8.04
N PHE A 93 -1.51 13.28 7.69
CA PHE A 93 -1.38 12.13 8.58
C PHE A 93 -0.80 12.55 9.93
N GLY A 94 -1.38 12.03 11.01
CA GLY A 94 -0.89 12.31 12.35
C GLY A 94 -1.92 12.12 13.46
N SER A 95 -1.42 12.27 14.71
CA SER A 95 -2.26 12.27 15.91
C SER A 95 -1.95 13.54 16.74
N PRO A 96 -2.97 14.32 17.12
CA PRO A 96 -4.41 14.10 16.89
C PRO A 96 -4.75 14.18 15.40
N VAL A 97 -5.77 13.43 14.98
CA VAL A 97 -6.20 13.40 13.57
C VAL A 97 -6.76 14.76 13.16
N ASP A 98 -6.24 15.31 12.07
CA ASP A 98 -6.74 16.58 11.50
C ASP A 98 -8.18 16.38 10.99
N PRO A 99 -9.14 17.24 11.36
CA PRO A 99 -10.52 17.15 10.86
C PRO A 99 -10.64 17.16 9.32
N ARG A 100 -9.73 17.85 8.64
CA ARG A 100 -9.66 17.89 7.18
C ARG A 100 -9.35 16.51 6.58
N LEU A 101 -8.48 15.72 7.24
CA LEU A 101 -8.21 14.35 6.86
C LEU A 101 -9.49 13.51 6.94
N THR A 102 -10.23 13.59 8.05
CA THR A 102 -11.46 12.82 8.22
C THR A 102 -12.51 13.19 7.16
N GLU A 103 -12.65 14.48 6.85
CA GLU A 103 -13.57 14.96 5.81
C GLU A 103 -13.18 14.41 4.42
N ALA A 104 -11.93 14.61 4.01
CA ALA A 104 -11.47 14.18 2.69
C ALA A 104 -11.46 12.65 2.56
N PHE A 105 -11.14 11.90 3.63
CA PHE A 105 -11.25 10.44 3.66
C PHE A 105 -12.71 9.97 3.45
N GLY A 106 -13.68 10.64 4.07
CA GLY A 106 -15.10 10.36 3.84
C GLY A 106 -15.52 10.59 2.39
N LYS A 107 -15.04 11.69 1.77
CA LYS A 107 -15.27 12.00 0.35
C LYS A 107 -14.58 10.99 -0.57
N GLN A 108 -13.33 10.59 -0.29
CA GLN A 108 -12.59 9.55 -0.99
C GLN A 108 -13.39 8.25 -1.03
N ARG A 109 -13.82 7.79 0.15
CA ARG A 109 -14.60 6.56 0.29
C ARG A 109 -15.89 6.64 -0.53
N SER A 110 -16.65 7.74 -0.39
CA SER A 110 -17.91 7.90 -1.12
C SER A 110 -17.71 7.90 -2.63
N ALA A 111 -16.70 8.61 -3.15
CA ALA A 111 -16.39 8.61 -4.56
C ALA A 111 -15.96 7.22 -5.05
N PHE A 112 -15.11 6.51 -4.30
CA PHE A 112 -14.71 5.15 -4.65
C PHE A 112 -15.90 4.18 -4.69
N GLU A 113 -16.74 4.15 -3.64
CA GLU A 113 -17.92 3.29 -3.55
C GLU A 113 -18.89 3.53 -4.72
N ARG A 114 -19.08 4.78 -5.11
CA ARG A 114 -19.88 5.14 -6.29
C ARG A 114 -19.21 4.70 -7.60
N GLY A 115 -17.91 4.82 -7.71
CA GLY A 115 -17.17 4.37 -8.88
C GLY A 115 -17.25 2.85 -9.08
N VAL A 116 -17.05 2.06 -8.02
CA VAL A 116 -17.10 0.59 -8.11
C VAL A 116 -18.54 0.07 -8.32
N ALA A 117 -19.54 0.79 -7.85
CA ALA A 117 -20.95 0.45 -8.11
C ALA A 117 -21.33 0.54 -9.59
N LEU A 118 -20.57 1.29 -10.39
CA LEU A 118 -20.74 1.45 -11.84
C LEU A 118 -19.84 0.50 -12.66
N LEU A 119 -19.19 -0.48 -12.03
CA LEU A 119 -18.53 -1.56 -12.74
C LEU A 119 -19.57 -2.52 -13.34
N ASP A 120 -19.25 -3.18 -14.44
CA ASP A 120 -20.11 -4.18 -15.08
C ASP A 120 -20.52 -5.29 -14.10
N ARG A 121 -19.62 -5.58 -13.15
CA ARG A 121 -19.85 -6.44 -11.99
C ARG A 121 -19.45 -5.68 -10.74
N PRO A 122 -20.41 -5.02 -10.05
CA PRO A 122 -20.13 -4.34 -8.78
C PRO A 122 -19.57 -5.32 -7.75
N PRO A 123 -18.58 -4.88 -6.94
CA PRO A 123 -18.00 -5.75 -5.93
C PRO A 123 -18.96 -6.00 -4.76
N GLU A 124 -18.76 -7.13 -4.10
CA GLU A 124 -19.47 -7.49 -2.89
C GLU A 124 -18.67 -7.02 -1.64
N PRO A 125 -19.30 -6.38 -0.67
CA PRO A 125 -18.61 -5.97 0.55
C PRO A 125 -18.20 -7.20 1.37
N LEU A 126 -16.97 -7.16 1.90
CA LEU A 126 -16.47 -8.09 2.91
C LEU A 126 -16.46 -7.41 4.29
N SER A 127 -16.77 -8.18 5.30
CA SER A 127 -16.77 -7.73 6.70
C SER A 127 -16.24 -8.87 7.57
N VAL A 128 -14.95 -8.81 7.91
CA VAL A 128 -14.25 -9.91 8.58
C VAL A 128 -14.02 -9.54 10.06
N PRO A 129 -14.57 -10.27 11.03
CA PRO A 129 -14.32 -10.01 12.45
C PRO A 129 -12.84 -10.23 12.81
N LEU A 130 -12.26 -9.30 13.58
CA LEU A 130 -10.90 -9.38 14.10
C LEU A 130 -10.80 -8.71 15.47
N ASP A 131 -10.57 -9.46 16.54
CA ASP A 131 -10.26 -8.97 17.89
C ASP A 131 -11.21 -7.85 18.41
N GLY A 132 -12.49 -7.96 18.13
CA GLY A 132 -13.52 -6.97 18.52
C GLY A 132 -13.70 -5.80 17.55
N ALA A 133 -12.85 -5.72 16.49
CA ALA A 133 -12.99 -4.83 15.36
C ALA A 133 -13.50 -5.57 14.12
N THR A 134 -13.63 -4.87 13.01
CA THR A 134 -14.05 -5.46 11.73
C THR A 134 -13.14 -5.00 10.62
N ILE A 135 -12.51 -5.94 9.90
CA ILE A 135 -11.76 -5.66 8.68
C ILE A 135 -12.76 -5.38 7.56
N PRO A 136 -12.83 -4.16 7.03
CA PRO A 136 -13.62 -3.84 5.84
C PRO A 136 -12.86 -4.27 4.59
N GLY A 137 -13.60 -4.78 3.59
CA GLY A 137 -13.01 -5.19 2.32
C GLY A 137 -14.04 -5.26 1.22
N TRP A 138 -13.56 -5.63 0.03
CA TRP A 138 -14.37 -5.86 -1.15
C TRP A 138 -13.90 -7.11 -1.89
N PHE A 139 -14.86 -7.92 -2.33
CA PHE A 139 -14.64 -9.01 -3.28
C PHE A 139 -15.09 -8.58 -4.67
N PHE A 140 -14.18 -8.65 -5.65
CA PHE A 140 -14.42 -8.32 -7.05
C PHE A 140 -14.45 -9.58 -7.88
N SER A 141 -15.53 -9.77 -8.64
CA SER A 141 -15.68 -10.92 -9.54
C SER A 141 -15.19 -10.61 -10.96
N ALA A 142 -14.28 -11.43 -11.49
CA ALA A 142 -13.82 -11.35 -12.87
C ALA A 142 -14.74 -12.04 -13.87
N GLY A 143 -15.86 -12.61 -13.43
CA GLY A 143 -16.80 -13.33 -14.27
C GLY A 143 -17.33 -14.59 -13.61
N ASP A 144 -18.15 -15.34 -14.33
CA ASP A 144 -18.80 -16.56 -13.84
C ASP A 144 -17.82 -17.74 -13.74
N GLY A 145 -18.18 -18.72 -12.93
CA GLY A 145 -17.43 -19.97 -12.72
C GLY A 145 -16.32 -19.86 -11.69
N VAL A 146 -15.69 -20.99 -11.40
CA VAL A 146 -14.61 -21.11 -10.42
C VAL A 146 -13.31 -20.52 -11.00
N ARG A 147 -12.74 -19.55 -10.28
CA ARG A 147 -11.57 -18.80 -10.76
C ARG A 147 -10.50 -18.68 -9.67
N PRO A 148 -9.24 -18.47 -10.08
CA PRO A 148 -8.20 -18.06 -9.15
C PRO A 148 -8.54 -16.70 -8.52
N VAL A 149 -8.03 -16.45 -7.31
CA VAL A 149 -8.24 -15.21 -6.60
C VAL A 149 -6.92 -14.57 -6.18
N LEU A 150 -6.82 -13.26 -6.39
CA LEU A 150 -5.77 -12.41 -5.86
C LEU A 150 -6.29 -11.71 -4.61
N VAL A 151 -5.63 -11.89 -3.48
CA VAL A 151 -5.86 -11.13 -2.24
C VAL A 151 -4.77 -10.08 -2.13
N ALA A 152 -5.16 -8.82 -2.13
CA ALA A 152 -4.24 -7.69 -2.09
C ALA A 152 -4.21 -7.07 -0.70
N THR A 153 -3.01 -6.95 -0.10
CA THR A 153 -2.77 -6.29 1.18
C THR A 153 -2.02 -4.98 1.00
N ASN A 154 -2.52 -3.94 1.66
CA ASN A 154 -1.96 -2.60 1.59
C ASN A 154 -0.62 -2.47 2.33
N GLY A 155 0.05 -1.34 2.06
CA GLY A 155 1.23 -0.88 2.78
C GLY A 155 0.89 -0.05 4.01
N TYR A 156 1.69 0.99 4.20
CA TYR A 156 1.67 1.80 5.43
C TYR A 156 0.66 2.95 5.38
N ASP A 157 0.37 3.51 4.20
CA ASP A 157 -0.30 4.81 4.03
C ASP A 157 -1.25 4.90 2.84
N SER A 158 -1.57 3.79 2.20
CA SER A 158 -2.63 3.70 1.20
C SER A 158 -3.85 2.93 1.73
N GLY A 159 -4.97 3.04 1.02
CA GLY A 159 -6.21 2.36 1.33
C GLY A 159 -6.76 1.53 0.18
N MET A 160 -7.93 0.96 0.38
CA MET A 160 -8.62 0.15 -0.63
C MET A 160 -8.80 0.88 -1.98
N PRO A 161 -9.06 2.21 -2.06
CA PRO A 161 -9.25 2.86 -3.35
C PRO A 161 -8.02 2.75 -4.27
N GLU A 162 -6.85 3.14 -3.79
CA GLU A 162 -5.61 3.13 -4.57
C GLU A 162 -5.20 1.70 -4.94
N GLN A 163 -5.31 0.76 -4.00
CA GLN A 163 -4.97 -0.63 -4.24
C GLN A 163 -5.96 -1.31 -5.20
N SER A 164 -7.24 -0.93 -5.15
CA SER A 164 -8.20 -1.45 -6.11
C SER A 164 -7.84 -1.08 -7.54
N LEU A 165 -7.46 0.17 -7.78
CA LEU A 165 -7.05 0.61 -9.11
C LEU A 165 -5.75 -0.07 -9.55
N ALA A 166 -4.73 -0.09 -8.69
CA ALA A 166 -3.39 -0.52 -9.05
C ALA A 166 -3.16 -2.04 -9.02
N CYS A 167 -4.00 -2.81 -8.34
CA CYS A 167 -3.82 -4.27 -8.21
C CYS A 167 -5.07 -5.05 -8.61
N VAL A 168 -6.27 -4.60 -8.17
CA VAL A 168 -7.52 -5.35 -8.39
C VAL A 168 -7.97 -5.26 -9.85
N LEU A 169 -8.08 -4.05 -10.42
CA LEU A 169 -8.52 -3.92 -11.82
C LEU A 169 -7.62 -4.67 -12.80
N PRO A 170 -6.28 -4.60 -12.73
CA PRO A 170 -5.39 -5.43 -13.55
C PRO A 170 -5.58 -6.95 -13.36
N ALA A 171 -5.92 -7.40 -12.15
CA ALA A 171 -6.22 -8.82 -11.88
C ALA A 171 -7.52 -9.26 -12.57
N LEU A 172 -8.58 -8.42 -12.50
CA LEU A 172 -9.86 -8.70 -13.16
C LEU A 172 -9.71 -8.83 -14.68
N GLU A 173 -8.93 -7.94 -15.31
CA GLU A 173 -8.64 -7.98 -16.75
C GLU A 173 -8.00 -9.31 -17.18
N ARG A 174 -7.29 -9.96 -16.26
CA ARG A 174 -6.60 -11.26 -16.48
C ARG A 174 -7.41 -12.45 -15.98
N GLY A 175 -8.65 -12.22 -15.55
CA GLY A 175 -9.59 -13.28 -15.18
C GLY A 175 -9.43 -13.82 -13.76
N TYR A 176 -8.69 -13.13 -12.89
CA TYR A 176 -8.62 -13.42 -11.46
C TYR A 176 -9.77 -12.72 -10.74
N HIS A 177 -10.47 -13.41 -9.86
CA HIS A 177 -11.20 -12.71 -8.79
C HIS A 177 -10.21 -11.95 -7.94
N ALA A 178 -10.65 -10.89 -7.28
CA ALA A 178 -9.74 -10.13 -6.44
C ALA A 178 -10.41 -9.68 -5.14
N VAL A 179 -9.61 -9.59 -4.10
CA VAL A 179 -9.99 -9.08 -2.78
C VAL A 179 -9.05 -7.97 -2.38
N VAL A 180 -9.62 -6.89 -1.88
CA VAL A 180 -8.88 -5.81 -1.22
C VAL A 180 -9.50 -5.54 0.14
N PHE A 181 -8.68 -5.20 1.11
CA PHE A 181 -9.14 -4.91 2.48
C PHE A 181 -8.22 -3.90 3.17
N ASP A 182 -8.78 -3.15 4.11
CA ASP A 182 -8.00 -2.32 5.04
C ASP A 182 -7.81 -3.10 6.33
N GLY A 183 -6.59 -3.53 6.62
CA GLY A 183 -6.24 -4.20 7.87
C GLY A 183 -5.88 -3.22 9.00
N PRO A 184 -5.52 -3.70 10.19
CA PRO A 184 -5.05 -2.87 11.30
C PRO A 184 -3.97 -1.87 10.86
N GLY A 185 -4.13 -0.60 11.25
CA GLY A 185 -3.22 0.48 10.86
C GLY A 185 -3.39 0.99 9.42
N GLN A 186 -4.39 0.53 8.68
CA GLN A 186 -4.62 0.90 7.28
C GLN A 186 -6.03 1.48 7.09
N GLY A 187 -6.17 2.42 6.18
CA GLY A 187 -7.42 2.95 5.67
C GLY A 187 -8.53 3.08 6.72
N ARG A 188 -9.65 2.41 6.51
CA ARG A 188 -10.82 2.49 7.39
C ARG A 188 -10.59 1.93 8.80
N MET A 189 -9.74 0.90 8.96
CA MET A 189 -9.44 0.40 10.31
C MET A 189 -8.67 1.43 11.14
N LEU A 190 -7.75 2.18 10.53
CA LEU A 190 -7.03 3.24 11.23
C LEU A 190 -7.89 4.49 11.42
N VAL A 191 -8.49 5.01 10.34
CA VAL A 191 -9.18 6.31 10.37
C VAL A 191 -10.52 6.24 11.11
N GLU A 192 -11.32 5.20 10.87
CA GLU A 192 -12.68 5.08 11.42
C GLU A 192 -12.72 4.29 12.74
N GLN A 193 -11.89 3.24 12.88
CA GLN A 193 -11.92 2.35 14.03
C GLN A 193 -10.75 2.56 15.01
N GLN A 194 -9.75 3.36 14.62
CA GLN A 194 -8.56 3.68 15.42
C GLN A 194 -7.77 2.42 15.87
N VAL A 195 -7.76 1.39 15.03
CA VAL A 195 -7.02 0.15 15.28
C VAL A 195 -5.60 0.29 14.76
N PRO A 196 -4.57 0.25 15.62
CA PRO A 196 -3.18 0.39 15.20
C PRO A 196 -2.68 -0.83 14.43
N MET A 197 -1.59 -0.64 13.68
CA MET A 197 -0.95 -1.68 12.90
C MET A 197 -0.29 -2.74 13.80
N ARG A 198 -0.31 -3.99 13.33
CA ARG A 198 0.28 -5.15 14.00
C ARG A 198 1.23 -5.90 13.07
N ALA A 199 2.24 -6.56 13.65
CA ALA A 199 3.28 -7.26 12.89
C ALA A 199 2.86 -8.66 12.44
N ASP A 200 2.01 -9.35 13.21
CA ASP A 200 1.56 -10.73 13.03
C ASP A 200 0.42 -10.84 12.00
N TRP A 201 0.76 -10.48 10.75
CA TRP A 201 -0.21 -10.34 9.66
C TRP A 201 -0.88 -11.66 9.24
N GLU A 202 -0.31 -12.79 9.61
CA GLU A 202 -0.94 -14.11 9.51
C GLU A 202 -2.32 -14.16 10.21
N ASN A 203 -2.47 -13.46 11.34
CA ASN A 203 -3.71 -13.36 12.08
C ASN A 203 -4.74 -12.39 11.43
N VAL A 204 -4.31 -11.59 10.47
CA VAL A 204 -5.18 -10.70 9.66
C VAL A 204 -5.62 -11.41 8.38
N VAL A 205 -4.66 -12.01 7.66
CA VAL A 205 -4.92 -12.68 6.38
C VAL A 205 -5.70 -13.98 6.56
N GLY A 206 -5.44 -14.75 7.61
CA GLY A 206 -6.14 -16.02 7.89
C GLY A 206 -7.67 -15.87 7.90
N PRO A 207 -8.26 -14.99 8.71
CA PRO A 207 -9.71 -14.74 8.71
C PRO A 207 -10.26 -14.21 7.38
N VAL A 208 -9.49 -13.39 6.65
CA VAL A 208 -9.88 -12.94 5.31
C VAL A 208 -9.97 -14.14 4.36
N LEU A 209 -8.96 -15.01 4.37
CA LEU A 209 -8.96 -16.23 3.54
C LEU A 209 -10.05 -17.20 3.91
N ASP A 210 -10.44 -17.30 5.18
CA ASP A 210 -11.56 -18.15 5.60
C ASP A 210 -12.87 -17.74 4.91
N GLN A 211 -13.15 -16.44 4.81
CA GLN A 211 -14.33 -15.95 4.09
C GLN A 211 -14.19 -16.12 2.57
N VAL A 212 -13.01 -15.87 2.02
CA VAL A 212 -12.75 -15.99 0.56
C VAL A 212 -12.88 -17.44 0.10
N LEU A 213 -12.30 -18.37 0.85
CA LEU A 213 -12.30 -19.81 0.51
C LEU A 213 -13.66 -20.49 0.77
N ALA A 214 -14.54 -19.88 1.54
CA ALA A 214 -15.93 -20.35 1.70
C ALA A 214 -16.79 -20.10 0.45
N ARG A 215 -16.32 -19.30 -0.50
CA ARG A 215 -17.04 -18.97 -1.75
C ARG A 215 -16.97 -20.11 -2.76
N PRO A 216 -18.12 -20.48 -3.37
CA PRO A 216 -18.16 -21.57 -4.35
C PRO A 216 -17.53 -21.21 -5.70
N ASP A 217 -17.32 -19.90 -5.97
CA ASP A 217 -16.74 -19.37 -7.20
C ASP A 217 -15.22 -19.16 -7.11
N VAL A 218 -14.60 -19.40 -5.95
CA VAL A 218 -13.14 -19.30 -5.75
C VAL A 218 -12.50 -20.69 -5.86
N ASP A 219 -11.41 -20.78 -6.61
CA ASP A 219 -10.57 -21.97 -6.66
C ASP A 219 -9.63 -22.02 -5.45
N PRO A 220 -9.83 -22.92 -4.49
CA PRO A 220 -9.03 -22.97 -3.29
C PRO A 220 -7.57 -23.37 -3.52
N ALA A 221 -7.25 -23.96 -4.67
CA ALA A 221 -5.89 -24.34 -5.06
C ALA A 221 -5.14 -23.21 -5.78
N ARG A 222 -5.80 -22.07 -6.05
CA ARG A 222 -5.22 -20.96 -6.83
C ARG A 222 -5.45 -19.60 -6.15
N VAL A 223 -5.07 -19.51 -4.88
CA VAL A 223 -5.14 -18.29 -4.08
C VAL A 223 -3.77 -17.63 -4.02
N THR A 224 -3.69 -16.37 -4.40
CA THR A 224 -2.45 -15.57 -4.34
C THR A 224 -2.58 -14.45 -3.33
N LEU A 225 -1.54 -14.24 -2.52
CA LEU A 225 -1.40 -13.04 -1.69
C LEU A 225 -0.39 -12.08 -2.34
N MET A 226 -0.79 -10.83 -2.54
CA MET A 226 0.07 -9.76 -3.06
C MET A 226 0.11 -8.61 -2.07
N GLY A 227 1.30 -8.11 -1.79
CA GLY A 227 1.48 -6.93 -0.96
C GLY A 227 2.45 -5.94 -1.58
N TRP A 228 2.14 -4.65 -1.42
CA TRP A 228 2.98 -3.56 -1.90
C TRP A 228 3.47 -2.65 -0.77
N SER A 229 4.63 -2.01 -0.92
CA SER A 229 5.25 -1.18 0.11
C SER A 229 5.50 -2.00 1.38
N LEU A 230 5.11 -1.52 2.57
CA LEU A 230 5.12 -2.35 3.78
C LEU A 230 4.30 -3.63 3.60
N GLY A 231 3.31 -3.63 2.73
CA GLY A 231 2.52 -4.82 2.38
C GLY A 231 3.37 -5.96 1.82
N GLY A 232 4.52 -5.69 1.22
CA GLY A 232 5.47 -6.73 0.82
C GLY A 232 6.03 -7.51 2.01
N TYR A 233 6.38 -6.82 3.10
CA TYR A 233 6.67 -7.45 4.39
C TYR A 233 5.46 -8.23 4.92
N LEU A 234 4.29 -7.59 4.96
CA LEU A 234 3.05 -8.16 5.51
C LEU A 234 2.63 -9.43 4.75
N ALA A 235 2.79 -9.46 3.43
CA ALA A 235 2.49 -10.63 2.60
C ALA A 235 3.44 -11.79 2.91
N LEU A 236 4.76 -11.54 3.00
CA LEU A 236 5.74 -12.56 3.34
C LEU A 236 5.55 -13.06 4.78
N ARG A 237 5.23 -12.15 5.71
CA ARG A 237 4.91 -12.51 7.10
C ARG A 237 3.70 -13.43 7.16
N ALA A 238 2.61 -13.11 6.49
CA ALA A 238 1.43 -13.96 6.44
C ALA A 238 1.74 -15.30 5.75
N ALA A 239 2.43 -15.30 4.61
CA ALA A 239 2.78 -16.52 3.87
C ALA A 239 3.69 -17.49 4.65
N SER A 240 4.43 -16.98 5.65
CA SER A 240 5.26 -17.85 6.52
C SER A 240 4.44 -18.74 7.47
N ALA A 241 3.18 -18.44 7.69
CA ALA A 241 2.27 -19.19 8.57
C ALA A 241 0.97 -19.63 7.87
N GLU A 242 0.61 -19.00 6.75
CA GLU A 242 -0.59 -19.31 5.97
C GLU A 242 -0.23 -20.20 4.76
N HIS A 243 -0.46 -21.49 4.89
CA HIS A 243 -0.05 -22.49 3.89
C HIS A 243 -1.11 -22.83 2.84
N ARG A 244 -2.25 -22.13 2.84
CA ARG A 244 -3.29 -22.27 1.78
C ARG A 244 -2.99 -21.44 0.54
N LEU A 245 -1.93 -20.63 0.56
CA LEU A 245 -1.52 -19.80 -0.57
C LEU A 245 -0.86 -20.64 -1.67
N ALA A 246 -1.28 -20.44 -2.90
CA ALA A 246 -0.68 -21.02 -4.09
C ALA A 246 0.50 -20.20 -4.64
N ALA A 247 0.54 -18.90 -4.34
CA ALA A 247 1.62 -17.98 -4.68
C ALA A 247 1.64 -16.78 -3.76
N CYS A 248 2.81 -16.13 -3.63
CA CYS A 248 2.98 -14.87 -2.92
C CYS A 248 3.75 -13.87 -3.80
N ILE A 249 3.36 -12.60 -3.78
CA ILE A 249 4.05 -11.49 -4.47
C ILE A 249 4.35 -10.40 -3.45
N ALA A 250 5.62 -10.04 -3.29
CA ALA A 250 6.08 -9.03 -2.34
C ALA A 250 6.80 -7.89 -3.05
N ASP A 251 6.25 -6.68 -2.97
CA ASP A 251 6.70 -5.48 -3.70
C ASP A 251 6.83 -4.24 -2.79
N PRO A 252 8.05 -3.83 -2.38
CA PRO A 252 9.25 -4.66 -2.39
C PRO A 252 9.22 -5.71 -1.28
N ALA A 253 10.08 -6.71 -1.39
CA ALA A 253 10.28 -7.68 -0.32
C ALA A 253 11.13 -7.07 0.81
N LEU A 254 10.50 -6.24 1.62
CA LEU A 254 11.10 -5.66 2.81
C LEU A 254 11.31 -6.75 3.87
N TYR A 255 12.55 -6.92 4.34
CA TYR A 255 12.90 -7.95 5.34
C TYR A 255 12.42 -7.60 6.75
N GLY A 256 12.50 -6.31 7.12
CA GLY A 256 12.00 -5.83 8.40
C GLY A 256 12.31 -4.37 8.67
N ILE A 257 11.51 -3.79 9.56
CA ILE A 257 11.71 -2.40 10.04
C ILE A 257 12.93 -2.32 10.97
N PRO A 258 13.09 -3.23 11.97
CA PRO A 258 14.25 -3.23 12.88
C PRO A 258 15.58 -3.29 12.15
N GLU A 259 15.72 -4.18 11.19
CA GLU A 259 16.98 -4.37 10.45
C GLU A 259 17.35 -3.12 9.64
N GLY A 260 16.38 -2.53 8.98
CA GLY A 260 16.59 -1.28 8.26
C GLY A 260 16.98 -0.13 9.18
N PHE A 261 16.35 -0.04 10.35
CA PHE A 261 16.66 0.97 11.36
C PHE A 261 18.06 0.79 11.96
N GLN A 262 18.42 -0.46 12.36
CA GLN A 262 19.74 -0.80 12.89
C GLN A 262 20.85 -0.55 11.85
N ALA A 263 20.60 -0.84 10.56
CA ALA A 263 21.55 -0.55 9.50
C ALA A 263 21.81 0.97 9.37
N ARG A 264 20.79 1.80 9.49
CA ARG A 264 20.94 3.28 9.50
C ARG A 264 21.71 3.77 10.74
N LEU A 265 21.46 3.21 11.91
CA LEU A 265 22.24 3.53 13.11
C LEU A 265 23.73 3.20 12.93
N ARG A 266 24.07 2.04 12.36
CA ARG A 266 25.46 1.68 12.04
C ARG A 266 26.09 2.66 11.06
N ALA A 267 25.37 3.03 10.01
CA ALA A 267 25.83 4.00 9.03
C ALA A 267 26.05 5.40 9.63
N ALA A 268 25.29 5.75 10.68
CA ALA A 268 25.48 6.97 11.47
C ALA A 268 26.61 6.87 12.52
N GLY A 269 27.33 5.74 12.62
CA GLY A 269 28.44 5.54 13.53
C GLY A 269 28.07 5.12 14.95
N VAL A 270 26.81 4.70 15.18
CA VAL A 270 26.40 4.14 16.49
C VAL A 270 27.03 2.77 16.69
N GLY A 271 27.65 2.56 17.85
CA GLY A 271 28.35 1.31 18.17
C GLY A 271 27.41 0.11 18.31
N ASP A 272 27.91 -1.09 17.97
CA ASP A 272 27.13 -2.33 18.03
C ASP A 272 26.65 -2.68 19.44
N ASP A 273 27.37 -2.27 20.49
CA ASP A 273 26.97 -2.44 21.89
C ASP A 273 25.73 -1.61 22.26
N VAL A 274 25.52 -0.49 21.59
CA VAL A 274 24.32 0.35 21.72
C VAL A 274 23.19 -0.24 20.88
N ILE A 275 23.47 -0.61 19.63
CA ILE A 275 22.49 -1.20 18.71
C ILE A 275 21.92 -2.51 19.26
N ALA A 276 22.74 -3.31 19.98
CA ALA A 276 22.29 -4.54 20.64
C ALA A 276 21.23 -4.33 21.73
N LYS A 277 21.01 -3.09 22.17
CA LYS A 277 19.93 -2.73 23.12
C LYS A 277 18.59 -2.42 22.42
N TYR A 278 18.55 -2.44 21.09
CA TYR A 278 17.30 -2.23 20.35
C TYR A 278 16.22 -3.23 20.81
N PRO A 279 14.97 -2.82 21.03
CA PRO A 279 14.41 -1.46 20.79
C PRO A 279 14.64 -0.46 21.94
N ASP A 280 15.21 -0.86 23.08
CA ASP A 280 15.37 -0.05 24.27
C ASP A 280 16.71 0.71 24.26
N LEU A 281 16.86 1.61 23.32
CA LEU A 281 18.06 2.43 23.16
C LEU A 281 18.28 3.39 24.34
N PRO A 282 19.55 3.76 24.67
CA PRO A 282 19.85 4.77 25.67
C PRO A 282 19.19 6.12 25.40
N ALA A 283 18.87 6.87 26.47
CA ALA A 283 18.14 8.11 26.39
C ALA A 283 18.83 9.21 25.55
N ASP A 284 20.15 9.28 25.59
CA ASP A 284 20.95 10.20 24.77
C ASP A 284 20.85 9.86 23.28
N VAL A 285 20.84 8.57 22.92
CA VAL A 285 20.64 8.12 21.54
C VAL A 285 19.23 8.39 21.07
N LEU A 286 18.20 8.15 21.90
CA LEU A 286 16.82 8.49 21.59
C LEU A 286 16.64 10.00 21.37
N SER A 287 17.26 10.83 22.21
CA SER A 287 17.23 12.29 22.06
C SER A 287 17.93 12.76 20.78
N PHE A 288 19.05 12.14 20.41
CA PHE A 288 19.73 12.41 19.15
C PHE A 288 18.85 12.03 17.95
N LEU A 289 18.23 10.85 17.97
CA LEU A 289 17.32 10.41 16.90
C LEU A 289 16.14 11.36 16.74
N ASP A 290 15.57 11.81 17.87
CA ASP A 290 14.44 12.75 17.87
C ASP A 290 14.80 14.07 17.17
N GLN A 291 16.01 14.59 17.43
CA GLN A 291 16.54 15.79 16.77
C GLN A 291 16.81 15.58 15.27
N VAL A 292 17.39 14.43 14.89
CA VAL A 292 17.63 14.09 13.48
C VAL A 292 16.32 14.02 12.71
N ILE A 293 15.31 13.35 13.29
CA ILE A 293 13.97 13.23 12.68
C ILE A 293 13.33 14.62 12.52
N ASP A 294 13.42 15.49 13.52
CA ASP A 294 12.86 16.84 13.45
C ASP A 294 13.58 17.74 12.44
N GLY A 295 14.85 17.48 12.20
CA GLY A 295 15.66 18.21 11.24
C GLY A 295 15.35 17.91 9.77
N ASP A 296 14.63 16.81 9.48
CA ASP A 296 14.28 16.41 8.13
C ASP A 296 12.75 16.27 7.98
N ARG A 297 12.17 17.02 7.03
CA ARG A 297 10.71 17.06 6.81
C ARG A 297 10.13 15.70 6.43
N SER A 298 10.80 14.98 5.54
CA SER A 298 10.34 13.67 5.09
C SER A 298 10.42 12.63 6.21
N MET A 299 11.52 12.63 6.99
CA MET A 299 11.64 11.75 8.16
C MET A 299 10.62 12.09 9.25
N ARG A 300 10.38 13.38 9.52
CA ARG A 300 9.37 13.82 10.47
C ARG A 300 7.97 13.35 10.07
N TRP A 301 7.59 13.52 8.81
CA TRP A 301 6.31 13.01 8.31
C TRP A 301 6.25 11.49 8.41
N THR A 302 7.27 10.78 7.90
CA THR A 302 7.30 9.32 7.86
C THR A 302 7.21 8.69 9.25
N MET A 303 7.95 9.23 10.23
CA MET A 303 8.05 8.62 11.57
C MET A 303 7.10 9.25 12.59
N LYS A 304 7.13 10.59 12.75
CA LYS A 304 6.38 11.26 13.83
C LYS A 304 4.92 11.48 13.45
N GLN A 305 4.63 11.90 12.23
CA GLN A 305 3.25 12.10 11.81
C GLN A 305 2.59 10.76 11.47
N ARG A 306 3.02 10.11 10.40
CA ARG A 306 2.45 8.84 9.95
C ARG A 306 2.74 7.68 10.92
N GLY A 307 4.02 7.46 11.23
CA GLY A 307 4.45 6.27 11.98
C GLY A 307 3.88 6.21 13.40
N PHE A 308 3.90 7.32 14.13
CA PHE A 308 3.34 7.34 15.49
C PHE A 308 1.84 7.10 15.48
N TRP A 309 1.12 7.70 14.55
CA TRP A 309 -0.32 7.52 14.42
C TRP A 309 -0.69 6.08 14.06
N VAL A 310 -0.04 5.53 13.04
CA VAL A 310 -0.29 4.16 12.56
C VAL A 310 -0.04 3.11 13.65
N HIS A 311 0.97 3.31 14.49
CA HIS A 311 1.29 2.39 15.59
C HIS A 311 0.67 2.77 16.95
N GLY A 312 -0.09 3.85 17.03
CA GLY A 312 -0.73 4.31 18.27
C GLY A 312 0.26 4.70 19.37
N VAL A 313 1.39 5.30 19.01
CA VAL A 313 2.46 5.74 19.92
C VAL A 313 2.71 7.23 19.80
N SER A 314 3.46 7.81 20.76
CA SER A 314 3.65 9.26 20.83
C SER A 314 5.12 9.71 20.88
N ASP A 315 6.06 8.77 20.89
CA ASP A 315 7.50 9.07 20.95
C ASP A 315 8.34 8.04 20.21
N VAL A 316 9.61 8.36 19.99
CA VAL A 316 10.55 7.50 19.24
C VAL A 316 10.75 6.16 19.95
N ALA A 317 10.84 6.12 21.27
CA ALA A 317 11.00 4.88 22.02
C ALA A 317 9.80 3.95 21.87
N GLY A 318 8.59 4.51 21.96
CA GLY A 318 7.35 3.79 21.68
C GLY A 318 7.29 3.23 20.26
N TYR A 319 7.71 4.04 19.26
CA TYR A 319 7.77 3.61 17.87
C TYR A 319 8.74 2.45 17.67
N LEU A 320 9.95 2.50 18.24
CA LEU A 320 10.92 1.41 18.13
C LEU A 320 10.40 0.12 18.75
N ARG A 321 9.72 0.19 19.90
CA ARG A 321 9.09 -1.00 20.52
C ARG A 321 7.93 -1.53 19.70
N ALA A 322 7.04 -0.67 19.22
CA ALA A 322 5.88 -1.08 18.42
C ALA A 322 6.29 -1.73 17.09
N THR A 323 7.45 -1.34 16.53
CA THR A 323 7.96 -1.89 15.28
C THR A 323 8.95 -3.03 15.46
N ALA A 324 9.33 -3.39 16.68
CA ALA A 324 10.36 -4.40 16.97
C ALA A 324 10.02 -5.79 16.40
N ASP A 325 8.75 -6.15 16.35
CA ASP A 325 8.29 -7.45 15.84
C ASP A 325 8.04 -7.48 14.32
N PHE A 326 8.26 -6.36 13.63
CA PHE A 326 8.15 -6.28 12.17
C PHE A 326 9.42 -6.80 11.51
N THR A 327 9.70 -8.09 11.68
CA THR A 327 10.86 -8.79 11.13
C THR A 327 10.49 -10.15 10.53
N LEU A 328 11.16 -10.53 9.44
CA LEU A 328 11.06 -11.84 8.80
C LEU A 328 12.17 -12.79 9.26
N ALA A 329 13.03 -12.38 10.18
CA ALA A 329 14.11 -13.21 10.71
C ALA A 329 13.61 -14.58 11.21
N GLY A 330 14.16 -15.67 10.65
CA GLY A 330 13.81 -17.04 10.97
C GLY A 330 12.43 -17.51 10.48
N ARG A 331 11.75 -16.76 9.61
CA ARG A 331 10.39 -17.07 9.12
C ARG A 331 10.34 -17.49 7.65
N LEU A 332 11.19 -16.93 6.81
CA LEU A 332 11.09 -17.08 5.36
C LEU A 332 11.24 -18.53 4.86
N ALA A 333 12.01 -19.38 5.57
CA ALA A 333 12.09 -20.80 5.26
C ALA A 333 10.77 -21.57 5.43
N GLN A 334 9.77 -20.97 6.12
CA GLN A 334 8.44 -21.57 6.34
C GLN A 334 7.45 -21.24 5.20
N VAL A 335 7.79 -20.30 4.34
CA VAL A 335 6.95 -19.99 3.17
C VAL A 335 6.95 -21.18 2.22
N SER A 336 5.77 -21.77 2.01
CA SER A 336 5.61 -23.05 1.29
C SER A 336 5.08 -22.89 -0.15
N CYS A 337 4.79 -21.66 -0.59
CA CYS A 337 4.32 -21.36 -1.95
C CYS A 337 5.38 -20.65 -2.79
N PRO A 338 5.39 -20.81 -4.12
CA PRO A 338 6.21 -20.00 -5.01
C PRO A 338 6.08 -18.51 -4.71
N THR A 339 7.20 -17.80 -4.65
CA THR A 339 7.21 -16.39 -4.25
C THR A 339 7.94 -15.52 -5.27
N LEU A 340 7.27 -14.46 -5.73
CA LEU A 340 7.87 -13.38 -6.51
C LEU A 340 8.36 -12.30 -5.55
N VAL A 341 9.66 -12.10 -5.53
CA VAL A 341 10.35 -11.07 -4.75
C VAL A 341 10.68 -9.92 -5.67
N LEU A 342 10.08 -8.77 -5.44
CA LEU A 342 10.30 -7.57 -6.25
C LEU A 342 11.19 -6.57 -5.52
N ALA A 343 11.96 -5.84 -6.29
CA ALA A 343 12.83 -4.77 -5.83
C ALA A 343 12.92 -3.69 -6.90
N ALA A 344 13.12 -2.45 -6.52
CA ALA A 344 13.38 -1.35 -7.43
C ALA A 344 14.73 -0.67 -7.10
N GLU A 345 15.47 -0.30 -8.14
CA GLU A 345 16.87 0.17 -8.06
C GLU A 345 17.05 1.39 -7.15
N SER A 346 16.06 2.31 -7.17
CA SER A 346 16.10 3.57 -6.42
C SER A 346 15.19 3.56 -5.18
N ASP A 347 14.53 2.45 -4.87
CA ASP A 347 13.67 2.32 -3.70
C ASP A 347 14.49 1.99 -2.45
N PRO A 348 14.51 2.86 -1.43
CA PRO A 348 15.25 2.61 -0.19
C PRO A 348 14.74 1.39 0.62
N LEU A 349 13.54 0.88 0.34
CA LEU A 349 12.99 -0.32 0.99
C LEU A 349 13.42 -1.62 0.30
N SER A 350 13.90 -1.54 -0.94
CA SER A 350 14.30 -2.70 -1.74
C SER A 350 15.65 -3.32 -1.34
N GLY A 351 16.45 -2.63 -0.53
CA GLY A 351 17.81 -3.05 -0.20
C GLY A 351 17.93 -4.43 0.46
N SER A 352 16.87 -4.90 1.13
CA SER A 352 16.84 -6.22 1.78
C SER A 352 16.18 -7.33 0.92
N ALA A 353 15.69 -7.04 -0.26
CA ALA A 353 15.02 -8.02 -1.12
C ALA A 353 15.93 -9.20 -1.54
N PRO A 354 17.23 -9.03 -1.85
CA PRO A 354 18.13 -10.17 -2.11
C PRO A 354 18.29 -11.09 -0.90
N GLN A 355 18.33 -10.54 0.32
CA GLN A 355 18.39 -11.33 1.56
C GLN A 355 17.07 -12.12 1.70
N ALA A 356 15.93 -11.48 1.55
CA ALA A 356 14.64 -12.16 1.63
C ALA A 356 14.54 -13.30 0.62
N ALA A 357 14.96 -13.07 -0.63
CA ALA A 357 14.96 -14.11 -1.67
C ALA A 357 15.88 -15.30 -1.32
N GLY A 358 17.05 -15.03 -0.72
CA GLY A 358 18.00 -16.08 -0.31
C GLY A 358 17.51 -16.93 0.86
N GLU A 359 16.67 -16.39 1.74
CA GLU A 359 16.11 -17.10 2.90
C GLU A 359 14.79 -17.83 2.58
N LEU A 360 14.16 -17.59 1.43
CA LEU A 360 12.97 -18.30 0.95
C LEU A 360 13.35 -19.69 0.44
N THR A 361 13.62 -20.62 1.36
CA THR A 361 14.09 -21.99 1.05
C THR A 361 12.99 -23.05 1.07
N GLY A 362 11.79 -22.72 1.53
CA GLY A 362 10.65 -23.65 1.61
C GLY A 362 9.94 -23.89 0.27
N ALA A 363 10.09 -22.98 -0.69
CA ALA A 363 9.52 -23.07 -2.03
C ALA A 363 10.36 -22.25 -3.04
N PRO A 364 10.15 -22.42 -4.37
CA PRO A 364 10.85 -21.60 -5.36
C PRO A 364 10.62 -20.10 -5.16
N SER A 365 11.69 -19.31 -5.23
CA SER A 365 11.62 -17.85 -5.25
C SER A 365 12.19 -17.29 -6.55
N THR A 366 11.59 -16.20 -7.03
CA THR A 366 12.06 -15.46 -8.20
C THR A 366 12.31 -14.02 -7.79
N LEU A 367 13.54 -13.55 -7.88
CA LEU A 367 13.89 -12.15 -7.63
C LEU A 367 13.90 -11.39 -8.96
N VAL A 368 13.16 -10.29 -9.02
CA VAL A 368 13.21 -9.33 -10.13
C VAL A 368 13.52 -7.94 -9.57
N THR A 369 14.50 -7.28 -10.19
CA THR A 369 14.85 -5.89 -9.86
C THR A 369 14.47 -4.99 -11.03
N PHE A 370 13.59 -4.04 -10.79
CA PHE A 370 13.22 -3.00 -11.74
C PHE A 370 14.26 -1.88 -11.76
N THR A 371 14.50 -1.33 -12.93
CA THR A 371 15.57 -0.35 -13.13
C THR A 371 15.04 1.05 -13.45
N ALA A 372 15.83 2.06 -13.13
CA ALA A 372 15.55 3.44 -13.52
C ALA A 372 15.50 3.59 -15.05
N ARG A 373 16.27 2.79 -15.80
CA ARG A 373 16.26 2.78 -17.26
C ARG A 373 14.92 2.29 -17.85
N GLU A 374 14.23 1.40 -17.16
CA GLU A 374 12.87 0.94 -17.52
C GLU A 374 11.80 1.95 -17.11
N GLY A 375 12.16 3.01 -16.38
CA GLY A 375 11.22 3.95 -15.77
C GLY A 375 10.42 3.34 -14.60
N ALA A 376 10.91 2.23 -14.03
CA ALA A 376 10.28 1.46 -12.95
C ALA A 376 11.19 1.32 -11.73
N GLY A 377 12.22 2.15 -11.62
CA GLY A 377 13.21 2.06 -10.53
C GLY A 377 12.79 2.73 -9.22
N ASP A 378 11.63 3.32 -9.13
CA ASP A 378 11.07 3.98 -7.96
C ASP A 378 10.25 3.01 -7.08
N HIS A 379 9.88 3.47 -5.89
CA HIS A 379 9.12 2.70 -4.92
C HIS A 379 7.83 2.11 -5.53
N CYS A 380 7.65 0.80 -5.43
CA CYS A 380 6.52 0.04 -5.98
C CYS A 380 6.25 0.31 -7.48
N GLU A 381 7.27 0.67 -8.25
CA GLU A 381 7.19 0.96 -9.70
C GLU A 381 6.07 1.95 -10.07
N TRP A 382 5.77 2.90 -9.18
CA TRP A 382 4.66 3.83 -9.37
C TRP A 382 4.72 4.58 -10.69
N ARG A 383 5.92 4.90 -11.18
CA ARG A 383 6.08 5.61 -12.46
C ARG A 383 5.91 4.72 -13.68
N ASN A 384 5.87 3.39 -13.51
CA ASN A 384 5.65 2.43 -14.60
C ASN A 384 4.90 1.18 -14.13
N ARG A 385 3.68 1.35 -13.65
CA ARG A 385 2.82 0.24 -13.20
C ARG A 385 2.54 -0.79 -14.30
N SER A 386 2.51 -0.37 -15.57
CA SER A 386 2.36 -1.31 -16.69
C SER A 386 3.50 -2.34 -16.76
N ARG A 387 4.73 -1.94 -16.37
CA ARG A 387 5.86 -2.86 -16.31
C ARG A 387 5.74 -3.81 -15.11
N PHE A 388 5.28 -3.30 -13.96
CA PHE A 388 4.93 -4.13 -12.81
C PHE A 388 3.88 -5.18 -13.20
N ASP A 389 2.76 -4.74 -13.77
CA ASP A 389 1.66 -5.64 -14.17
C ASP A 389 2.14 -6.76 -15.09
N GLN A 390 2.96 -6.43 -16.08
CA GLN A 390 3.55 -7.41 -16.97
C GLN A 390 4.35 -8.46 -16.18
N VAL A 391 5.29 -8.04 -15.35
CA VAL A 391 6.15 -8.96 -14.59
C VAL A 391 5.36 -9.80 -13.60
N ALA A 392 4.51 -9.16 -12.81
CA ALA A 392 3.78 -9.82 -11.74
C ALA A 392 2.75 -10.83 -12.28
N PHE A 393 1.95 -10.40 -13.26
CA PHE A 393 0.88 -11.26 -13.77
C PHE A 393 1.35 -12.30 -14.79
N ASP A 394 2.42 -12.03 -15.58
CA ASP A 394 3.01 -13.05 -16.46
C ASP A 394 3.65 -14.16 -15.62
N TRP A 395 4.37 -13.79 -14.54
CA TRP A 395 4.91 -14.76 -13.59
C TRP A 395 3.77 -15.56 -12.93
N LEU A 396 2.75 -14.88 -12.42
CA LEU A 396 1.62 -15.51 -11.74
C LEU A 396 0.83 -16.43 -12.66
N GLY A 397 0.63 -16.03 -13.92
CA GLY A 397 -0.01 -16.86 -14.96
C GLY A 397 0.76 -18.15 -15.21
N GLY A 398 2.10 -18.08 -15.22
CA GLY A 398 2.98 -19.25 -15.32
C GLY A 398 2.87 -20.21 -14.13
N ILE A 399 2.76 -19.68 -12.90
CA ILE A 399 2.61 -20.48 -11.67
C ILE A 399 1.24 -21.15 -11.59
N LEU A 400 0.16 -20.40 -11.87
CA LEU A 400 -1.21 -20.89 -11.68
C LEU A 400 -1.84 -21.53 -12.92
N GLY A 401 -1.12 -21.58 -14.03
CA GLY A 401 -1.64 -22.12 -15.30
C GLY A 401 -2.80 -21.31 -15.85
N VAL A 402 -2.82 -19.99 -15.63
CA VAL A 402 -3.83 -19.08 -16.17
C VAL A 402 -3.28 -18.48 -17.47
N PRO A 403 -3.90 -18.77 -18.64
CA PRO A 403 -3.43 -18.20 -19.90
C PRO A 403 -3.55 -16.66 -19.85
N SER A 404 -2.49 -15.94 -20.22
CA SER A 404 -2.61 -14.53 -20.60
C SER A 404 -3.52 -14.46 -21.84
N ARG A 405 -4.62 -13.75 -21.70
CA ARG A 405 -5.56 -13.52 -22.80
C ARG A 405 -5.17 -12.30 -23.60
#